data_77f97ae9b2c8032339734dd2e74c554b
#
_entry.id   77f97ae9b2c8032339734dd2e74c554b
#
_cell.length_a   1.000
_cell.length_b   1.000
_cell.length_c   1.000
_cell.angle_alpha   90.00
_cell.angle_beta   90.00
_cell.angle_gamma   90.00
#
_symmetry.space_group_name_H-M   'P 1'
#
loop_
_entity.id
_entity.type
_entity.pdbx_description
1 polymer ?
#
loop_
_entity_poly.entity_id
_entity_poly.type
_entity_poly.pdbx_seq_one_letter_code
_entity_poly.pdbx_strand_id
1 'polypeptide(L)'
;MSIRVEKVNYIYGKGTPYERKALDGVNLEIHKGEFVGIIGHTGSGKSTLVQHLNGLLHPSEGRVTVDGVDLAGKDKETIAKRHSVGMVFQYPEQQLFEETVKKDIAFGPTNMGLDEGNVERRVRQAMEFVRLDYNTYAERSPFRLSGGQHRRGHRSWL
;
A
#
# COMPACT_ATOMS: atom_id res chain seq x y z
N MET A 1 7.57 13.25 -2.94
CA MET A 1 7.87 11.85 -3.26
C MET A 1 7.84 11.72 -4.77
N SER A 2 8.88 11.16 -5.36
CA SER A 2 8.95 10.82 -6.79
C SER A 2 9.13 9.32 -6.93
N ILE A 3 8.54 8.73 -7.96
CA ILE A 3 8.65 7.29 -8.25
C ILE A 3 9.21 7.14 -9.66
N ARG A 4 10.21 6.29 -9.83
CA ARG A 4 10.77 5.96 -11.14
C ARG A 4 10.78 4.46 -11.35
N VAL A 5 10.30 4.04 -12.51
CA VAL A 5 10.27 2.66 -12.99
C VAL A 5 11.17 2.59 -14.22
N GLU A 6 12.16 1.74 -14.24
CA GLU A 6 13.16 1.66 -15.30
C GLU A 6 13.27 0.24 -15.83
N LYS A 7 12.89 0.04 -17.10
CA LYS A 7 12.97 -1.21 -17.86
C LYS A 7 12.42 -2.42 -17.08
N VAL A 8 11.31 -2.22 -16.36
CA VAL A 8 10.74 -3.25 -15.48
C VAL A 8 10.08 -4.34 -16.31
N ASN A 9 10.57 -5.55 -16.12
CA ASN A 9 9.96 -6.80 -16.55
C ASN A 9 9.44 -7.56 -15.34
N TYR A 10 8.28 -8.22 -15.49
CA TYR A 10 7.78 -9.11 -14.45
C TYR A 10 7.07 -10.32 -15.05
N ILE A 11 7.46 -11.51 -14.57
CA ILE A 11 7.00 -12.79 -15.05
C ILE A 11 6.43 -13.58 -13.87
N TYR A 12 5.12 -13.87 -13.91
CA TYR A 12 4.51 -14.81 -12.98
C TYR A 12 4.89 -16.25 -13.33
N GLY A 13 5.14 -17.08 -12.32
CA GLY A 13 5.38 -18.50 -12.50
C GLY A 13 6.60 -18.82 -13.36
N LYS A 14 7.65 -18.00 -13.32
CA LYS A 14 8.87 -18.18 -14.11
C LYS A 14 9.41 -19.61 -13.98
N GLY A 15 9.66 -20.27 -15.10
CA GLY A 15 10.16 -21.65 -15.15
C GLY A 15 9.08 -22.72 -14.92
N THR A 16 7.80 -22.36 -14.89
CA THR A 16 6.67 -23.29 -14.79
C THR A 16 5.84 -23.31 -16.08
N PRO A 17 4.97 -24.34 -16.30
CA PRO A 17 4.04 -24.34 -17.42
C PRO A 17 3.03 -23.19 -17.43
N TYR A 18 2.90 -22.45 -16.32
CA TYR A 18 1.99 -21.31 -16.15
C TYR A 18 2.72 -19.97 -16.25
N GLU A 19 3.90 -19.97 -16.84
CA GLU A 19 4.68 -18.76 -17.03
C GLU A 19 3.93 -17.72 -17.86
N ARG A 20 3.82 -16.50 -17.30
CA ARG A 20 3.14 -15.39 -17.95
C ARG A 20 3.87 -14.08 -17.70
N LYS A 21 4.32 -13.43 -18.76
CA LYS A 21 4.88 -12.08 -18.70
C LYS A 21 3.77 -11.08 -18.45
N ALA A 22 3.83 -10.34 -17.35
CA ALA A 22 2.84 -9.35 -16.94
C ALA A 22 3.30 -7.92 -17.19
N LEU A 23 4.60 -7.64 -17.08
CA LEU A 23 5.21 -6.37 -17.43
C LEU A 23 6.36 -6.62 -18.40
N ASP A 24 6.48 -5.77 -19.42
CA ASP A 24 7.48 -5.88 -20.48
C ASP A 24 8.16 -4.54 -20.73
N GLY A 25 9.37 -4.36 -20.20
CA GLY A 25 10.22 -3.19 -20.40
C GLY A 25 9.58 -1.86 -19.97
N VAL A 26 8.73 -1.89 -18.94
CA VAL A 26 7.96 -0.71 -18.52
C VAL A 26 8.87 0.39 -17.99
N ASN A 27 8.69 1.61 -18.52
CA ASN A 27 9.31 2.82 -18.03
C ASN A 27 8.24 3.83 -17.64
N LEU A 28 8.36 4.40 -16.44
CA LEU A 28 7.41 5.38 -15.90
C LEU A 28 8.14 6.29 -14.92
N GLU A 29 7.84 7.57 -14.95
CA GLU A 29 8.27 8.52 -13.93
C GLU A 29 7.06 9.29 -13.42
N ILE A 30 6.93 9.38 -12.09
CA ILE A 30 5.87 10.11 -11.40
C ILE A 30 6.53 11.12 -10.49
N HIS A 31 6.25 12.40 -10.72
CA HIS A 31 6.80 13.49 -9.93
C HIS A 31 5.92 13.82 -8.71
N LYS A 32 6.50 14.55 -7.77
CA LYS A 32 5.77 15.01 -6.57
C LYS A 32 4.58 15.89 -6.98
N GLY A 33 3.40 15.54 -6.47
CA GLY A 33 2.16 16.29 -6.69
C GLY A 33 1.40 15.88 -7.96
N GLU A 34 1.92 14.96 -8.77
CA GLU A 34 1.18 14.45 -9.92
C GLU A 34 0.03 13.54 -9.52
N PHE A 35 -1.03 13.61 -10.32
CA PHE A 35 -2.14 12.66 -10.31
C PHE A 35 -2.11 11.87 -11.62
N VAL A 36 -1.78 10.58 -11.52
CA VAL A 36 -1.57 9.70 -12.68
C VAL A 36 -2.69 8.68 -12.78
N GLY A 37 -3.33 8.61 -13.95
CA GLY A 37 -4.33 7.59 -14.27
C GLY A 37 -3.73 6.44 -15.08
N ILE A 38 -3.92 5.20 -14.63
CA ILE A 38 -3.51 3.98 -15.35
C ILE A 38 -4.74 3.32 -15.94
N ILE A 39 -4.85 3.29 -17.27
CA ILE A 39 -5.98 2.70 -18.00
C ILE A 39 -5.54 1.51 -18.83
N GLY A 40 -6.44 0.58 -19.08
CA GLY A 40 -6.22 -0.64 -19.86
C GLY A 40 -7.23 -1.73 -19.52
N HIS A 41 -7.33 -2.75 -20.36
CA HIS A 41 -8.23 -3.88 -20.15
C HIS A 41 -7.81 -4.75 -18.94
N THR A 42 -8.70 -5.63 -18.47
CA THR A 42 -8.38 -6.61 -17.43
C THR A 42 -7.24 -7.51 -17.90
N GLY A 43 -6.25 -7.74 -17.02
CA GLY A 43 -5.07 -8.54 -17.34
C GLY A 43 -3.94 -7.80 -18.06
N SER A 44 -4.05 -6.46 -18.28
CA SER A 44 -2.99 -5.67 -18.92
C SER A 44 -1.82 -5.30 -17.99
N GLY A 45 -1.74 -5.84 -16.78
CA GLY A 45 -0.62 -5.62 -15.86
C GLY A 45 -0.76 -4.42 -14.91
N LYS A 46 -1.89 -3.67 -14.91
CA LYS A 46 -2.08 -2.49 -14.05
C LYS A 46 -1.85 -2.78 -12.57
N SER A 47 -2.53 -3.77 -12.02
CA SER A 47 -2.38 -4.16 -10.61
C SER A 47 -0.96 -4.65 -10.30
N THR A 48 -0.36 -5.37 -11.24
CA THR A 48 1.04 -5.82 -11.12
C THR A 48 1.98 -4.61 -11.05
N LEU A 49 1.81 -3.63 -11.93
CA LEU A 49 2.61 -2.39 -11.90
C LEU A 49 2.45 -1.66 -10.56
N VAL A 50 1.20 -1.44 -10.11
CA VAL A 50 0.94 -0.74 -8.85
C VAL A 50 1.60 -1.46 -7.66
N GLN A 51 1.59 -2.79 -7.62
CA GLN A 51 2.25 -3.59 -6.58
C GLN A 51 3.79 -3.48 -6.61
N HIS A 52 4.39 -3.12 -7.73
CA HIS A 52 5.82 -2.80 -7.80
C HIS A 52 6.12 -1.41 -7.24
N LEU A 53 5.19 -0.44 -7.39
CA LEU A 53 5.40 0.93 -6.92
C LEU A 53 5.49 1.04 -5.39
N ASN A 54 4.94 0.09 -4.64
CA ASN A 54 5.05 0.04 -3.18
C ASN A 54 5.99 -1.09 -2.66
N GLY A 55 6.65 -1.82 -3.58
CA GLY A 55 7.58 -2.88 -3.23
C GLY A 55 6.96 -4.18 -2.73
N LEU A 56 5.64 -4.41 -2.93
CA LEU A 56 5.00 -5.71 -2.68
C LEU A 56 5.48 -6.77 -3.68
N LEU A 57 5.70 -6.38 -4.93
CA LEU A 57 6.35 -7.21 -5.93
C LEU A 57 7.72 -6.63 -6.28
N HIS A 58 8.66 -7.52 -6.55
CA HIS A 58 9.99 -7.15 -7.05
C HIS A 58 10.09 -7.50 -8.52
N PRO A 59 10.66 -6.61 -9.35
CA PRO A 59 10.79 -6.87 -10.78
C PRO A 59 11.71 -8.08 -11.04
N SER A 60 11.41 -8.83 -12.10
CA SER A 60 12.30 -9.89 -12.60
C SER A 60 13.54 -9.29 -13.25
N GLU A 61 13.42 -8.10 -13.83
CA GLU A 61 14.48 -7.28 -14.42
C GLU A 61 14.08 -5.81 -14.35
N GLY A 62 15.08 -4.92 -14.37
CA GLY A 62 14.86 -3.48 -14.18
C GLY A 62 14.78 -3.12 -12.70
N ARG A 63 14.32 -1.91 -12.39
CA ARG A 63 14.24 -1.41 -11.02
C ARG A 63 13.10 -0.42 -10.81
N VAL A 64 12.67 -0.31 -9.56
CA VAL A 64 11.72 0.71 -9.10
C VAL A 64 12.35 1.47 -7.95
N THR A 65 12.41 2.79 -8.07
CA THR A 65 12.95 3.67 -7.03
C THR A 65 11.91 4.65 -6.53
N VAL A 66 11.97 4.96 -5.23
CA VAL A 66 11.19 6.02 -4.59
C VAL A 66 12.15 7.01 -3.95
N ASP A 67 12.09 8.28 -4.37
CA ASP A 67 13.05 9.33 -4.00
C ASP A 67 14.52 8.88 -4.14
N GLY A 68 14.83 8.10 -5.20
CA GLY A 68 16.16 7.57 -5.48
C GLY A 68 16.52 6.28 -4.75
N VAL A 69 15.72 5.81 -3.80
CA VAL A 69 15.96 4.55 -3.06
C VAL A 69 15.35 3.38 -3.83
N ASP A 70 16.15 2.36 -4.15
CA ASP A 70 15.68 1.15 -4.83
C ASP A 70 14.83 0.29 -3.88
N LEU A 71 13.61 -0.04 -4.30
CA LEU A 71 12.68 -0.83 -3.50
C LEU A 71 13.04 -2.33 -3.42
N ALA A 72 14.01 -2.82 -4.19
CA ALA A 72 14.47 -4.22 -4.11
C ALA A 72 15.40 -4.48 -2.93
N GLY A 73 15.98 -3.46 -2.30
CA GLY A 73 16.87 -3.56 -1.14
C GLY A 73 16.21 -4.18 0.10
N LYS A 74 17.01 -4.58 1.08
CA LYS A 74 16.56 -5.15 2.36
C LYS A 74 17.02 -4.34 3.58
N ASP A 75 17.69 -3.22 3.34
CA ASP A 75 18.15 -2.33 4.39
C ASP A 75 17.00 -1.51 5.00
N LYS A 76 17.30 -0.88 6.13
CA LYS A 76 16.29 -0.10 6.88
C LYS A 76 15.72 1.08 6.08
N GLU A 77 16.53 1.70 5.22
CA GLU A 77 16.10 2.82 4.39
C GLU A 77 15.09 2.35 3.35
N THR A 78 15.37 1.25 2.66
CA THR A 78 14.45 0.63 1.70
C THR A 78 13.12 0.24 2.36
N ILE A 79 13.17 -0.38 3.55
CA ILE A 79 11.96 -0.76 4.29
C ILE A 79 11.13 0.49 4.63
N ALA A 80 11.77 1.54 5.14
CA ALA A 80 11.10 2.81 5.44
C ALA A 80 10.48 3.45 4.19
N LYS A 81 11.17 3.37 3.04
CA LYS A 81 10.63 3.87 1.76
C LYS A 81 9.42 3.08 1.27
N ARG A 82 9.42 1.76 1.36
CA ARG A 82 8.24 0.95 1.04
C ARG A 82 7.04 1.35 1.90
N HIS A 83 7.24 1.56 3.20
CA HIS A 83 6.18 2.01 4.12
C HIS A 83 5.71 3.45 3.84
N SER A 84 6.46 4.25 3.11
CA SER A 84 6.03 5.60 2.72
C SER A 84 5.08 5.62 1.51
N VAL A 85 4.89 4.48 0.83
CA VAL A 85 4.00 4.33 -0.32
C VAL A 85 2.77 3.56 0.10
N GLY A 86 1.71 4.26 0.46
CA GLY A 86 0.43 3.63 0.79
C GLY A 86 -0.25 3.05 -0.46
N MET A 87 -0.93 1.91 -0.30
CA MET A 87 -1.70 1.27 -1.35
C MET A 87 -3.10 0.88 -0.88
N VAL A 88 -4.11 1.24 -1.67
CA VAL A 88 -5.49 0.78 -1.45
C VAL A 88 -5.82 -0.29 -2.49
N PHE A 89 -6.25 -1.45 -2.04
CA PHE A 89 -6.68 -2.54 -2.93
C PHE A 89 -8.10 -2.33 -3.42
N GLN A 90 -8.48 -3.10 -4.45
CA GLN A 90 -9.80 -3.01 -5.07
C GLN A 90 -10.94 -3.38 -4.10
N TYR A 91 -10.69 -4.31 -3.17
CA TYR A 91 -11.62 -4.77 -2.14
C TYR A 91 -11.00 -4.54 -0.76
N PRO A 92 -11.02 -3.30 -0.29
CA PRO A 92 -10.34 -2.93 0.94
C PRO A 92 -10.91 -3.66 2.17
N GLU A 93 -12.18 -4.02 2.17
CA GLU A 93 -12.82 -4.79 3.25
C GLU A 93 -12.18 -6.17 3.50
N GLN A 94 -11.47 -6.73 2.50
CA GLN A 94 -10.75 -7.99 2.65
C GLN A 94 -9.42 -7.85 3.41
N GLN A 95 -9.01 -6.62 3.70
CA GLN A 95 -7.80 -6.33 4.47
C GLN A 95 -8.06 -6.17 5.96
N LEU A 96 -9.33 -6.12 6.36
CA LEU A 96 -9.72 -6.04 7.75
C LEU A 96 -9.57 -7.42 8.41
N PHE A 97 -8.81 -7.50 9.48
CA PHE A 97 -8.59 -8.76 10.18
C PHE A 97 -8.62 -8.62 11.71
N GLU A 98 -8.56 -7.40 12.22
CA GLU A 98 -8.59 -7.14 13.65
C GLU A 98 -10.01 -7.05 14.21
N GLU A 99 -10.14 -7.28 15.51
CA GLU A 99 -11.43 -7.29 16.22
C GLU A 99 -12.05 -5.89 16.30
N THR A 100 -11.21 -4.85 16.42
CA THR A 100 -11.64 -3.45 16.57
C THR A 100 -10.95 -2.52 15.60
N VAL A 101 -11.61 -1.41 15.26
CA VAL A 101 -11.06 -0.34 14.40
C VAL A 101 -9.73 0.18 14.96
N LYS A 102 -9.64 0.37 16.28
CA LYS A 102 -8.42 0.80 16.95
C LYS A 102 -7.26 -0.16 16.72
N LYS A 103 -7.48 -1.47 16.94
CA LYS A 103 -6.44 -2.50 16.75
C LYS A 103 -5.99 -2.56 15.30
N ASP A 104 -6.92 -2.48 14.38
CA ASP A 104 -6.65 -2.58 12.96
C ASP A 104 -5.79 -1.39 12.47
N ILE A 105 -6.12 -0.16 12.88
CA ILE A 105 -5.30 1.02 12.59
C ILE A 105 -3.94 0.96 13.32
N ALA A 106 -3.90 0.43 14.54
CA ALA A 106 -2.68 0.32 15.34
C ALA A 106 -1.68 -0.68 14.77
N PHE A 107 -2.11 -1.62 13.95
CA PHE A 107 -1.27 -2.72 13.43
C PHE A 107 -0.02 -2.20 12.69
N GLY A 108 -0.18 -1.25 11.78
CA GLY A 108 0.94 -0.65 11.06
C GLY A 108 1.96 0.03 11.97
N PRO A 109 1.56 1.03 12.78
CA PRO A 109 2.43 1.71 13.73
C PRO A 109 3.13 0.76 14.73
N THR A 110 2.43 -0.26 15.21
CA THR A 110 3.00 -1.28 16.11
C THR A 110 4.10 -2.08 15.41
N ASN A 111 3.87 -2.52 14.18
CA ASN A 111 4.88 -3.24 13.39
C ASN A 111 6.09 -2.36 13.02
N MET A 112 5.94 -1.06 12.99
CA MET A 112 7.05 -0.11 12.86
C MET A 112 7.86 0.06 14.15
N GLY A 113 7.47 -0.61 15.24
CA GLY A 113 8.17 -0.55 16.53
C GLY A 113 7.94 0.72 17.32
N LEU A 114 6.83 1.43 17.07
CA LEU A 114 6.46 2.60 17.85
C LEU A 114 5.98 2.19 19.25
N ASP A 115 6.27 3.02 20.25
CA ASP A 115 5.74 2.86 21.60
C ASP A 115 4.21 3.10 21.65
N GLU A 116 3.56 2.58 22.69
CA GLU A 116 2.09 2.64 22.84
C GLU A 116 1.53 4.06 22.76
N GLY A 117 2.21 5.04 23.33
CA GLY A 117 1.76 6.44 23.32
C GLY A 117 1.77 7.03 21.90
N ASN A 118 2.79 6.71 21.12
CA ASN A 118 2.86 7.11 19.72
C ASN A 118 1.86 6.35 18.85
N VAL A 119 1.62 5.06 19.10
CA VAL A 119 0.59 4.26 18.42
C VAL A 119 -0.79 4.87 18.68
N GLU A 120 -1.16 5.10 19.93
CA GLU A 120 -2.45 5.69 20.32
C GLU A 120 -2.67 7.06 19.66
N ARG A 121 -1.65 7.92 19.68
CA ARG A 121 -1.72 9.22 19.02
C ARG A 121 -1.98 9.10 17.53
N ARG A 122 -1.30 8.18 16.83
CA ARG A 122 -1.50 7.95 15.39
C ARG A 122 -2.88 7.40 15.10
N VAL A 123 -3.39 6.49 15.91
CA VAL A 123 -4.75 5.97 15.78
C VAL A 123 -5.78 7.11 15.85
N ARG A 124 -5.67 7.98 16.87
CA ARG A 124 -6.57 9.13 17.01
C ARG A 124 -6.49 10.08 15.82
N GLN A 125 -5.29 10.43 15.38
CA GLN A 125 -5.09 11.28 14.22
C GLN A 125 -5.67 10.67 12.94
N ALA A 126 -5.47 9.37 12.73
CA ALA A 126 -6.01 8.66 11.58
C ALA A 126 -7.54 8.66 11.57
N MET A 127 -8.17 8.39 12.72
CA MET A 127 -9.64 8.42 12.86
C MET A 127 -10.19 9.84 12.67
N GLU A 128 -9.54 10.85 13.24
CA GLU A 128 -9.91 12.26 13.05
C GLU A 128 -9.82 12.68 11.58
N PHE A 129 -8.73 12.33 10.90
CA PHE A 129 -8.54 12.65 9.48
C PHE A 129 -9.68 12.13 8.59
N VAL A 130 -10.24 10.96 8.90
CA VAL A 130 -11.37 10.36 8.17
C VAL A 130 -12.74 10.69 8.79
N ARG A 131 -12.78 11.57 9.79
CA ARG A 131 -14.00 11.99 10.51
C ARG A 131 -14.77 10.80 11.12
N LEU A 132 -14.06 9.86 11.71
CA LEU A 132 -14.57 8.81 12.57
C LEU A 132 -14.33 9.20 14.03
N ASP A 133 -15.39 9.40 14.78
CA ASP A 133 -15.29 9.72 16.21
C ASP A 133 -14.65 8.58 16.98
N TYR A 134 -13.53 8.86 17.65
CA TYR A 134 -12.75 7.87 18.38
C TYR A 134 -13.56 7.18 19.47
N ASN A 135 -14.28 7.94 20.30
CA ASN A 135 -15.00 7.39 21.44
C ASN A 135 -16.15 6.48 21.02
N THR A 136 -16.72 6.75 19.84
CA THR A 136 -17.85 5.97 19.30
C THR A 136 -17.40 4.71 18.56
N TYR A 137 -16.25 4.78 17.84
CA TYR A 137 -15.93 3.74 16.86
C TYR A 137 -14.66 2.96 17.15
N ALA A 138 -13.75 3.44 18.02
CA ALA A 138 -12.45 2.79 18.26
C ALA A 138 -12.58 1.31 18.68
N GLU A 139 -13.50 1.01 19.59
CA GLU A 139 -13.71 -0.34 20.12
C GLU A 139 -14.78 -1.14 19.34
N ARG A 140 -15.32 -0.59 18.26
CA ARG A 140 -16.26 -1.33 17.40
C ARG A 140 -15.52 -2.21 16.41
N SER A 141 -16.16 -3.34 16.09
CA SER A 141 -15.71 -4.20 15.01
C SER A 141 -15.72 -3.42 13.68
N PRO A 142 -14.63 -3.44 12.91
CA PRO A 142 -14.58 -2.78 11.61
C PRO A 142 -15.66 -3.32 10.66
N PHE A 143 -16.06 -4.58 10.76
CA PHE A 143 -17.10 -5.21 9.94
C PHE A 143 -18.51 -4.66 10.20
N ARG A 144 -18.73 -3.93 11.30
CA ARG A 144 -20.01 -3.27 11.64
C ARG A 144 -20.11 -1.82 11.20
N LEU A 145 -19.11 -1.30 10.52
CA LEU A 145 -19.13 0.03 9.97
C LEU A 145 -20.04 0.07 8.71
N SER A 146 -20.71 1.19 8.47
CA SER A 146 -21.45 1.39 7.20
C SER A 146 -20.49 1.47 6.00
N GLY A 147 -20.96 1.15 4.80
CA GLY A 147 -20.11 1.18 3.60
C GLY A 147 -19.39 2.53 3.37
N GLY A 148 -20.00 3.64 3.75
CA GLY A 148 -19.37 4.96 3.71
C GLY A 148 -18.32 5.17 4.81
N GLN A 149 -18.52 4.59 5.99
CA GLN A 149 -17.55 4.58 7.09
C GLN A 149 -16.38 3.65 6.77
N HIS A 150 -16.64 2.49 6.19
CA HIS A 150 -15.63 1.59 5.66
C HIS A 150 -14.68 2.28 4.68
N ARG A 151 -15.22 2.94 3.65
CA ARG A 151 -14.40 3.66 2.65
C ARG A 151 -13.58 4.79 3.26
N ARG A 152 -14.07 5.44 4.32
CA ARG A 152 -13.32 6.45 5.05
C ARG A 152 -12.24 5.81 5.93
N GLY A 153 -12.57 4.75 6.67
CA GLY A 153 -11.63 4.02 7.52
C GLY A 153 -10.40 3.56 6.75
N HIS A 154 -10.57 3.01 5.55
CA HIS A 154 -9.45 2.58 4.71
C HIS A 154 -8.39 3.63 4.42
N ARG A 155 -8.76 4.91 4.33
CA ARG A 155 -7.81 6.00 4.15
C ARG A 155 -6.99 6.30 5.41
N SER A 156 -7.40 5.80 6.56
CA SER A 156 -6.71 6.02 7.84
C SER A 156 -5.64 4.97 8.12
N TRP A 157 -5.59 3.89 7.35
CA TRP A 157 -4.60 2.82 7.52
C TRP A 157 -3.36 3.00 6.64
N LEU A 158 -3.37 3.97 5.74
CA LEU A 158 -2.24 4.41 4.94
C LEU A 158 -1.49 5.55 5.66
#